data_a11c8e66919568cc967e85af08a9d2e2
#
_entry.id   a11c8e66919568cc967e85af08a9d2e2
#
_cell.length_a   1.000
_cell.length_b   1.000
_cell.length_c   1.000
_cell.angle_alpha   90.00
_cell.angle_beta   90.00
_cell.angle_gamma   90.00
#
_symmetry.space_group_name_H-M   'P 1'
#
loop_
_entity.id
_entity.type
_entity.pdbx_description
1 polymer ?
#
loop_
_entity_poly.entity_id
_entity_poly.type
_entity_poly.pdbx_seq_one_letter_code
_entity_poly.pdbx_strand_id
1 'polypeptide(L)'
;MLMVAIPSPYAIAQNAQNGDTLTGHLELISSNIVADGDECYGTGGFNDIMGKIPVVIENESGTVIAVGETETGKRPEEHSAVRCIFNFRVENIPKSLFYIVEIGQQRGSKTLSRQQLKDRGWDLRVRLHR
;
A
#
# COMPACT_ATOMS: atom_id res chain seq x y z
N MET A 1 -12.37 39.17 19.82
CA MET A 1 -12.19 38.73 19.32
C MET A 1 -11.75 37.81 18.91
N LEU A 2 -11.93 37.50 18.74
CA LEU A 2 -11.58 36.71 18.30
C LEU A 2 -11.03 36.17 17.61
N MET A 3 -10.97 35.90 17.37
CA MET A 3 -10.48 35.42 16.86
C MET A 3 -10.17 34.79 16.28
N VAL A 4 -10.28 34.45 16.11
CA VAL A 4 -9.87 33.95 15.46
C VAL A 4 -9.94 33.29 14.57
N ALA A 5 -10.36 33.16 14.36
CA ALA A 5 -10.87 32.47 13.27
C ALA A 5 -9.97 32.39 12.12
N ILE A 6 -8.83 32.44 12.34
CA ILE A 6 -7.91 32.31 11.33
C ILE A 6 -7.82 30.88 10.97
N PRO A 7 -8.12 30.50 9.75
CA PRO A 7 -7.67 29.22 9.34
C PRO A 7 -6.17 29.30 9.28
N SER A 8 -5.56 28.93 10.34
CA SER A 8 -4.13 28.87 10.36
C SER A 8 -3.66 27.89 9.30
N PRO A 9 -2.45 28.02 8.82
CA PRO A 9 -1.88 27.01 7.95
C PRO A 9 -1.95 25.61 8.55
N TYR A 10 -1.93 25.56 9.87
CA TYR A 10 -2.05 24.31 10.58
C TYR A 10 -3.43 23.66 10.36
N ALA A 11 -4.50 24.46 10.38
CA ALA A 11 -5.84 23.93 10.14
C ALA A 11 -5.99 23.43 8.70
N ILE A 12 -5.36 24.09 7.75
CA ILE A 12 -5.38 23.64 6.36
C ILE A 12 -4.65 22.31 6.24
N ALA A 13 -3.53 22.18 6.93
CA ALA A 13 -2.79 20.92 6.90
C ALA A 13 -3.61 19.78 7.50
N GLN A 14 -4.36 20.06 8.56
CA GLN A 14 -5.23 19.07 9.15
C GLN A 14 -6.31 18.61 8.18
N ASN A 15 -6.89 19.54 7.45
CA ASN A 15 -7.89 19.20 6.45
C ASN A 15 -7.30 18.33 5.34
N ALA A 16 -6.08 18.62 4.94
CA ALA A 16 -5.40 17.80 3.94
C ALA A 16 -5.12 16.39 4.45
N GLN A 17 -5.02 16.24 5.79
CA GLN A 17 -4.77 14.94 6.39
C GLN A 17 -6.04 14.15 6.67
N ASN A 18 -7.20 14.70 6.29
CA ASN A 18 -8.47 14.02 6.51
C ASN A 18 -8.84 13.09 5.37
N GLY A 19 -7.88 12.68 4.57
CA GLY A 19 -8.09 11.67 3.56
C GLY A 19 -8.19 10.28 4.18
N ASP A 20 -8.51 9.33 3.35
CA ASP A 20 -8.61 7.96 3.78
C ASP A 20 -7.24 7.30 3.86
N THR A 21 -7.16 6.22 4.59
CA THR A 21 -5.94 5.43 4.75
C THR A 21 -6.19 4.03 4.23
N LEU A 22 -5.30 3.58 3.34
CA LEU A 22 -5.32 2.21 2.84
C LEU A 22 -4.22 1.43 3.53
N THR A 23 -4.59 0.33 4.17
CA THR A 23 -3.62 -0.61 4.72
C THR A 23 -3.73 -1.91 3.93
N GLY A 24 -2.73 -2.74 4.05
CA GLY A 24 -2.78 -4.03 3.40
C GLY A 24 -1.44 -4.71 3.38
N HIS A 25 -1.34 -5.71 2.54
CA HIS A 25 -0.07 -6.38 2.37
C HIS A 25 0.03 -6.99 0.98
N LEU A 26 1.28 -7.12 0.55
CA LEU A 26 1.65 -7.89 -0.61
C LEU A 26 2.21 -9.22 -0.09
N GLU A 27 1.64 -10.31 -0.52
CA GLU A 27 2.12 -11.65 -0.16
C GLU A 27 2.80 -12.26 -1.37
N LEU A 28 4.09 -12.52 -1.23
CA LEU A 28 4.85 -13.24 -2.25
C LEU A 28 4.85 -14.72 -1.91
N ILE A 29 4.39 -15.54 -2.84
CA ILE A 29 4.36 -16.99 -2.70
C ILE A 29 5.24 -17.55 -3.80
N SER A 30 6.40 -18.05 -3.43
CA SER A 30 7.38 -18.52 -4.42
C SER A 30 8.46 -19.33 -3.73
N SER A 31 9.08 -20.22 -4.48
CA SER A 31 10.30 -20.86 -4.02
C SER A 31 11.50 -19.92 -4.12
N ASN A 32 11.34 -18.78 -4.80
CA ASN A 32 12.40 -17.78 -4.96
C ASN A 32 12.33 -16.74 -3.83
N ILE A 33 12.43 -17.23 -2.60
CA ILE A 33 12.42 -16.39 -1.41
C ILE A 33 13.65 -16.72 -0.59
N VAL A 34 14.34 -15.67 -0.13
CA VAL A 34 15.42 -15.81 0.83
C VAL A 34 14.91 -15.32 2.18
N ALA A 35 15.14 -16.11 3.21
CA ALA A 35 14.79 -15.78 4.57
C ALA A 35 16.05 -15.42 5.34
N ASP A 36 15.93 -14.40 6.20
CA ASP A 36 17.01 -13.94 7.06
C ASP A 36 16.38 -13.65 8.42
N GLY A 37 16.37 -14.65 9.29
CA GLY A 37 15.66 -14.56 10.56
C GLY A 37 14.17 -14.47 10.31
N ASP A 38 13.54 -13.43 10.86
CA ASP A 38 12.12 -13.18 10.66
C ASP A 38 11.82 -12.41 9.37
N GLU A 39 12.86 -11.95 8.69
CA GLU A 39 12.70 -11.17 7.47
C GLU A 39 12.86 -12.05 6.25
N CYS A 40 12.33 -11.56 5.13
CA CYS A 40 12.40 -12.28 3.88
C CYS A 40 12.31 -11.32 2.71
N TYR A 41 12.71 -11.81 1.54
CA TYR A 41 12.60 -11.02 0.30
C TYR A 41 12.64 -11.97 -0.89
N GLY A 42 12.21 -11.46 -2.04
CA GLY A 42 12.21 -12.23 -3.27
C GLY A 42 13.56 -12.26 -3.93
N THR A 43 13.77 -13.29 -4.74
CA THR A 43 14.98 -13.45 -5.54
C THR A 43 14.58 -13.93 -6.93
N GLY A 44 15.55 -14.09 -7.81
CA GLY A 44 15.28 -14.54 -9.17
C GLY A 44 14.32 -13.61 -9.88
N GLY A 45 13.21 -14.15 -10.37
CA GLY A 45 12.19 -13.33 -11.03
C GLY A 45 11.47 -12.34 -10.12
N PHE A 46 11.71 -12.40 -8.81
CA PHE A 46 11.13 -11.50 -7.83
C PHE A 46 12.19 -10.69 -7.08
N ASN A 47 13.32 -10.43 -7.71
CA ASN A 47 14.39 -9.69 -7.04
C ASN A 47 14.05 -8.22 -6.81
N ASP A 48 12.95 -7.73 -7.38
CA ASP A 48 12.43 -6.39 -7.11
C ASP A 48 11.54 -6.35 -5.86
N ILE A 49 11.20 -7.51 -5.29
CA ILE A 49 10.29 -7.60 -4.16
C ILE A 49 11.12 -7.77 -2.89
N MET A 50 11.71 -6.67 -2.44
CA MET A 50 12.68 -6.69 -1.36
C MET A 50 12.32 -5.78 -0.17
N GLY A 51 11.15 -5.18 -0.20
CA GLY A 51 10.78 -4.19 0.80
C GLY A 51 10.89 -2.79 0.24
N LYS A 52 10.22 -1.84 0.89
CA LYS A 52 10.12 -0.46 0.42
C LYS A 52 9.66 -0.39 -1.02
N ILE A 53 8.75 -1.29 -1.35
CA ILE A 53 8.19 -1.38 -2.69
C ILE A 53 7.18 -0.25 -2.84
N PRO A 54 7.25 0.54 -3.91
CA PRO A 54 6.30 1.65 -4.08
C PRO A 54 4.87 1.17 -4.17
N VAL A 55 3.97 1.86 -3.50
CA VAL A 55 2.53 1.68 -3.61
C VAL A 55 1.99 2.99 -4.16
N VAL A 56 1.50 2.95 -5.39
CA VAL A 56 1.04 4.14 -6.09
C VAL A 56 -0.46 4.03 -6.32
N ILE A 57 -1.18 5.08 -5.95
CA ILE A 57 -2.63 5.11 -6.12
C ILE A 57 -2.98 6.24 -7.08
N GLU A 58 -3.71 5.88 -8.13
CA GLU A 58 -4.22 6.82 -9.12
C GLU A 58 -5.73 6.90 -9.01
N ASN A 59 -6.27 8.02 -9.45
CA ASN A 59 -7.72 8.17 -9.54
C ASN A 59 -8.21 7.67 -10.90
N GLU A 60 -9.52 7.85 -11.16
CA GLU A 60 -10.13 7.38 -12.39
C GLU A 60 -9.56 8.06 -13.64
N SER A 61 -8.91 9.19 -13.48
CA SER A 61 -8.27 9.90 -14.60
C SER A 61 -6.81 9.49 -14.81
N GLY A 62 -6.31 8.55 -14.01
CA GLY A 62 -4.92 8.15 -14.09
C GLY A 62 -3.96 9.10 -13.42
N THR A 63 -4.47 10.05 -12.62
CA THR A 63 -3.62 10.98 -11.88
C THR A 63 -3.18 10.34 -10.58
N VAL A 64 -1.89 10.39 -10.29
CA VAL A 64 -1.37 9.88 -9.01
C VAL A 64 -1.86 10.80 -7.90
N ILE A 65 -2.59 10.22 -6.95
CA ILE A 65 -3.19 10.98 -5.86
C ILE A 65 -2.64 10.59 -4.49
N ALA A 66 -1.92 9.49 -4.39
CA ALA A 66 -1.27 9.10 -3.14
C ALA A 66 -0.16 8.11 -3.43
N VAL A 67 0.88 8.14 -2.60
CA VAL A 67 2.02 7.25 -2.74
C VAL A 67 2.45 6.80 -1.36
N GLY A 68 2.81 5.55 -1.24
CA GLY A 68 3.41 4.99 -0.05
C GLY A 68 4.41 3.93 -0.44
N GLU A 69 4.85 3.15 0.55
CA GLU A 69 5.75 2.04 0.26
C GLU A 69 5.52 0.93 1.28
N THR A 70 5.92 -0.27 0.91
CA THR A 70 5.84 -1.39 1.83
C THR A 70 6.96 -1.33 2.85
N GLU A 71 6.74 -2.03 3.94
CA GLU A 71 7.78 -2.32 4.91
C GLU A 71 8.66 -3.45 4.40
N THR A 72 9.67 -3.79 5.18
CA THR A 72 10.50 -4.97 4.95
C THR A 72 9.63 -6.22 5.00
N GLY A 73 9.93 -7.20 4.16
CA GLY A 73 9.20 -8.45 4.14
C GLY A 73 9.39 -9.22 5.43
N LYS A 74 8.33 -9.88 5.86
CA LYS A 74 8.34 -10.67 7.09
C LYS A 74 7.79 -12.06 6.82
N ARG A 75 8.43 -13.03 7.45
CA ARG A 75 7.96 -14.40 7.37
C ARG A 75 6.67 -14.55 8.15
N PRO A 76 5.69 -15.29 7.62
CA PRO A 76 4.49 -15.60 8.41
C PRO A 76 4.84 -16.36 9.68
N GLU A 77 3.90 -16.40 10.63
CA GLU A 77 4.12 -17.05 11.91
C GLU A 77 4.55 -18.51 11.78
N GLU A 78 4.06 -19.18 10.76
CA GLU A 78 4.44 -20.57 10.52
C GLU A 78 5.86 -20.71 9.95
N HIS A 79 6.57 -19.61 9.77
CA HIS A 79 7.93 -19.59 9.23
C HIS A 79 8.05 -20.34 7.91
N SER A 80 7.08 -20.13 7.04
CA SER A 80 7.08 -20.77 5.72
C SER A 80 8.31 -20.37 4.92
N ALA A 81 8.85 -21.32 4.16
CA ALA A 81 9.98 -21.04 3.28
C ALA A 81 9.53 -20.48 1.93
N VAL A 82 8.22 -20.45 1.66
CA VAL A 82 7.70 -20.06 0.35
C VAL A 82 6.73 -18.88 0.42
N ARG A 83 6.64 -18.21 1.55
CA ARG A 83 5.75 -17.05 1.72
C ARG A 83 6.49 -15.91 2.40
N CYS A 84 6.28 -14.72 1.86
CA CYS A 84 6.88 -13.50 2.41
C CYS A 84 5.83 -12.39 2.35
N ILE A 85 5.63 -11.68 3.46
CA ILE A 85 4.57 -10.69 3.58
C ILE A 85 5.16 -9.30 3.74
N PHE A 86 4.69 -8.38 2.90
CA PHE A 86 5.16 -6.99 2.89
C PHE A 86 3.96 -6.10 3.22
N ASN A 87 3.90 -5.61 4.45
CA ASN A 87 2.81 -4.75 4.88
C ASN A 87 2.99 -3.35 4.32
N PHE A 88 1.88 -2.63 4.10
CA PHE A 88 1.94 -1.25 3.65
C PHE A 88 0.82 -0.43 4.25
N ARG A 89 1.02 0.88 4.21
CA ARG A 89 0.05 1.85 4.66
C ARG A 89 0.22 3.10 3.80
N VAL A 90 -0.86 3.55 3.18
CA VAL A 90 -0.88 4.76 2.38
C VAL A 90 -1.91 5.69 2.97
N GLU A 91 -1.49 6.91 3.34
CA GLU A 91 -2.35 7.87 4.03
C GLU A 91 -2.75 9.00 3.12
N ASN A 92 -3.75 9.74 3.57
CA ASN A 92 -4.20 10.97 2.92
C ASN A 92 -4.68 10.76 1.49
N ILE A 93 -5.46 9.71 1.29
CA ILE A 93 -5.99 9.39 -0.03
C ILE A 93 -7.25 10.22 -0.27
N PRO A 94 -7.24 11.12 -1.28
CA PRO A 94 -8.42 11.93 -1.59
C PRO A 94 -9.58 11.07 -2.07
N LYS A 95 -10.79 11.63 -1.99
CA LYS A 95 -11.97 10.94 -2.49
C LYS A 95 -11.91 10.83 -4.00
N SER A 96 -12.29 9.65 -4.49
CA SER A 96 -12.40 9.36 -5.91
C SER A 96 -13.45 8.27 -6.07
N LEU A 97 -14.03 8.14 -7.24
CA LEU A 97 -14.98 7.07 -7.49
C LEU A 97 -14.28 5.72 -7.62
N PHE A 98 -13.12 5.73 -8.24
CA PHE A 98 -12.31 4.54 -8.45
C PHE A 98 -10.88 4.83 -8.10
N TYR A 99 -10.16 3.79 -7.73
CA TYR A 99 -8.74 3.86 -7.44
C TYR A 99 -8.03 2.76 -8.20
N ILE A 100 -6.89 3.11 -8.77
CA ILE A 100 -5.99 2.15 -9.39
C ILE A 100 -4.79 2.04 -8.48
N VAL A 101 -4.59 0.85 -7.90
CA VAL A 101 -3.51 0.61 -6.93
C VAL A 101 -2.46 -0.26 -7.58
N GLU A 102 -1.25 0.26 -7.66
CA GLU A 102 -0.11 -0.47 -8.20
C GLU A 102 0.93 -0.67 -7.11
N ILE A 103 1.33 -1.91 -6.87
CA ILE A 103 2.35 -2.25 -5.89
C ILE A 103 3.53 -2.82 -6.65
N GLY A 104 4.64 -2.07 -6.64
CA GLY A 104 5.81 -2.41 -7.43
C GLY A 104 5.62 -2.00 -8.88
N GLN A 105 6.70 -2.08 -9.64
CA GLN A 105 6.66 -1.75 -11.05
C GLN A 105 6.44 -3.01 -11.87
N GLN A 106 5.57 -2.90 -12.87
CA GLN A 106 5.35 -3.98 -13.84
C GLN A 106 4.80 -5.27 -13.22
N ARG A 107 4.15 -5.16 -12.06
CA ARG A 107 3.49 -6.30 -11.40
C ARG A 107 1.98 -6.24 -11.55
N GLY A 108 1.48 -5.31 -12.37
CA GLY A 108 0.06 -5.12 -12.58
C GLY A 108 -0.55 -4.20 -11.55
N SER A 109 -1.83 -3.96 -11.69
CA SER A 109 -2.54 -3.06 -10.80
C SER A 109 -3.90 -3.65 -10.48
N LYS A 110 -4.52 -3.12 -9.41
CA LYS A 110 -5.88 -3.45 -9.02
C LYS A 110 -6.72 -2.21 -9.14
N THR A 111 -7.88 -2.33 -9.77
CA THR A 111 -8.85 -1.24 -9.86
C THR A 111 -10.00 -1.55 -8.93
N LEU A 112 -10.25 -0.64 -8.01
CA LEU A 112 -11.29 -0.82 -6.99
C LEU A 112 -12.13 0.44 -6.90
N SER A 113 -13.44 0.28 -6.75
CA SER A 113 -14.28 1.42 -6.46
C SER A 113 -14.11 1.83 -5.01
N ARG A 114 -14.50 3.08 -4.71
CA ARG A 114 -14.48 3.54 -3.32
C ARG A 114 -15.35 2.65 -2.45
N GLN A 115 -16.50 2.22 -2.97
CA GLN A 115 -17.40 1.36 -2.22
C GLN A 115 -16.75 0.01 -1.92
N GLN A 116 -16.02 -0.55 -2.88
CA GLN A 116 -15.33 -1.82 -2.67
C GLN A 116 -14.27 -1.69 -1.56
N LEU A 117 -13.55 -0.58 -1.53
CA LEU A 117 -12.57 -0.36 -0.46
C LEU A 117 -13.25 -0.19 0.89
N LYS A 118 -14.36 0.55 0.94
CA LYS A 118 -15.12 0.68 2.18
C LYS A 118 -15.61 -0.68 2.67
N ASP A 119 -16.12 -1.51 1.78
CA ASP A 119 -16.62 -2.83 2.13
C ASP A 119 -15.52 -3.73 2.67
N ARG A 120 -14.28 -3.48 2.29
CA ARG A 120 -13.11 -4.22 2.77
C ARG A 120 -12.47 -3.58 4.01
N GLY A 121 -13.06 -2.50 4.52
CA GLY A 121 -12.49 -1.78 5.64
C GLY A 121 -11.18 -1.08 5.29
N TRP A 122 -11.00 -0.70 4.02
CA TRP A 122 -9.78 -0.08 3.52
C TRP A 122 -8.54 -0.95 3.75
N ASP A 123 -8.72 -2.27 3.59
CA ASP A 123 -7.65 -3.25 3.66
C ASP A 123 -7.55 -3.99 2.33
N LEU A 124 -6.36 -4.03 1.77
CA LEU A 124 -6.13 -4.65 0.47
C LEU A 124 -5.05 -5.70 0.58
N ARG A 125 -5.38 -6.91 0.12
CA ARG A 125 -4.44 -8.02 0.10
C ARG A 125 -4.14 -8.38 -1.34
N VAL A 126 -2.86 -8.37 -1.68
CA VAL A 126 -2.42 -8.69 -3.03
C VAL A 126 -1.46 -9.86 -2.96
N ARG A 127 -1.63 -10.82 -3.84
CA ARG A 127 -0.76 -11.99 -3.90
C ARG A 127 0.02 -11.99 -5.20
N LEU A 128 1.30 -12.28 -5.08
CA LEU A 128 2.15 -12.58 -6.22
C LEU A 128 2.63 -14.02 -6.08
N HIS A 129 2.44 -14.81 -7.11
CA HIS A 129 2.92 -16.18 -7.09
C HIS A 129 3.11 -16.66 -8.53
N ARG A 130 3.75 -17.80 -8.66
CA ARG A 130 3.94 -18.42 -9.96
C ARG A 130 3.64 -19.88 -9.83
#